data_eea534b6e1b499751432102c4876401f
#
_entry.id   eea534b6e1b499751432102c4876401f
#
_cell.length_a   1.000
_cell.length_b   1.000
_cell.length_c   1.000
_cell.angle_alpha   90.00
_cell.angle_beta   90.00
_cell.angle_gamma   90.00
#
_symmetry.space_group_name_H-M   'P 1'
#
loop_
_entity.id
_entity.type
_entity.pdbx_description
1 polymer ?
#
loop_
_entity_poly.entity_id
_entity_poly.type
_entity_poly.pdbx_seq_one_letter_code
_entity_poly.pdbx_strand_id
1 'polypeptide(L)'
;SDLGIPLGWTLNQAITPNYYGMPSGRHYLGGAYLVRFFADEFGDGTYQRYSKAFAKRPYLGTAYALYKATGKWPYELNKMFREQEIQSERRRIGKLGAITKPQLFENRIGTFHNNPIWIDDKTVLTYGRGYHNRPGFYLTDVLSGATRVLAHEQINEDHAFSFDPNSREVLWGDYNDVLNTPTQFISDINKLMLDTGKKKQITNRKRVFTPIRGENGVLWATQNQGESSDWVEVLPNGETKTVCASGYGRILEIAPRPGTEEVYVLLTVKGEQGIFKTKIAETCTFEPVALTGKGSVFDPSWSRDGRWMLFTADSTGVPNVYAWDARTNQHFRLTNAPYGAYEAAFSPDGTRIAFVWYGREQESIGLLPFIPEKLKVAQGFAQSGKDKNWAEMLAQVPIDPYEGGVLVPYKPLNYLKNLVSPVSARLVDKEKSGLGLQVTMMDVLQQFKTTASALWLGKRPWGEVSIGTARLPFRPT
;
A
#
# COMPACT_ATOMS: atom_id res chain seq x y z
N SER A 1 15.23 -23.93 7.98
CA SER A 1 16.60 -23.43 8.11
C SER A 1 16.61 -22.24 9.04
N ASP A 2 17.64 -22.13 9.87
CA ASP A 2 17.77 -21.18 10.99
C ASP A 2 17.81 -19.69 10.58
N LEU A 3 17.87 -19.40 9.30
CA LEU A 3 17.90 -18.03 8.77
C LEU A 3 16.51 -17.49 8.36
N GLY A 4 15.43 -18.24 8.59
CA GLY A 4 14.08 -17.78 8.22
C GLY A 4 13.87 -17.48 6.73
N ILE A 5 14.80 -17.90 5.87
CA ILE A 5 14.69 -17.68 4.41
C ILE A 5 13.43 -18.39 3.94
N PRO A 6 12.48 -17.71 3.32
CA PRO A 6 11.30 -18.34 2.76
C PRO A 6 11.75 -19.44 1.81
N LEU A 7 11.27 -20.66 2.01
CA LEU A 7 11.53 -21.76 1.09
C LEU A 7 10.91 -21.53 -0.29
N GLY A 8 10.43 -20.32 -0.51
CA GLY A 8 9.83 -19.85 -1.74
C GLY A 8 8.52 -20.57 -2.03
N TRP A 9 7.72 -19.97 -2.84
CA TRP A 9 6.56 -20.60 -3.45
C TRP A 9 7.03 -21.62 -4.50
N THR A 10 6.23 -22.64 -4.71
CA THR A 10 6.40 -23.43 -5.93
C THR A 10 6.13 -22.53 -7.14
N LEU A 11 6.69 -22.88 -8.30
CA LEU A 11 6.44 -22.15 -9.54
C LEU A 11 4.94 -21.93 -9.78
N ASN A 12 4.14 -22.96 -9.54
CA ASN A 12 2.69 -22.90 -9.69
C ASN A 12 2.05 -21.89 -8.69
N GLN A 13 2.48 -21.90 -7.44
CA GLN A 13 1.99 -20.93 -6.44
C GLN A 13 2.38 -19.50 -6.76
N ALA A 14 3.56 -19.28 -7.34
CA ALA A 14 4.05 -17.96 -7.72
C ALA A 14 3.27 -17.33 -8.88
N ILE A 15 2.79 -18.14 -9.84
CA ILE A 15 2.15 -17.64 -11.06
C ILE A 15 0.61 -17.79 -11.09
N THR A 16 0.01 -18.50 -10.13
CA THR A 16 -1.44 -18.73 -10.12
C THR A 16 -2.14 -17.67 -9.30
N PRO A 17 -2.97 -16.78 -9.90
CA PRO A 17 -3.64 -15.71 -9.20
C PRO A 17 -4.69 -16.19 -8.19
N ASN A 18 -5.30 -17.35 -8.40
CA ASN A 18 -6.40 -17.89 -7.60
C ASN A 18 -5.96 -18.81 -6.46
N TYR A 19 -4.70 -18.81 -6.10
CA TYR A 19 -4.22 -19.60 -4.97
C TYR A 19 -4.50 -18.86 -3.65
N TYR A 20 -5.20 -19.51 -2.72
CA TYR A 20 -5.64 -18.91 -1.44
C TYR A 20 -4.52 -18.69 -0.41
N GLY A 21 -3.26 -18.98 -0.73
CA GLY A 21 -2.14 -18.70 0.17
C GLY A 21 -1.79 -17.21 0.23
N MET A 22 -1.30 -16.73 1.38
CA MET A 22 -0.79 -15.36 1.52
C MET A 22 0.67 -15.25 1.05
N PRO A 23 1.08 -14.07 0.59
CA PRO A 23 0.27 -12.87 0.33
C PRO A 23 -0.58 -13.03 -0.93
N SER A 24 -1.78 -12.46 -0.93
CA SER A 24 -2.73 -12.57 -2.07
C SER A 24 -2.16 -12.03 -3.39
N GLY A 25 -1.29 -11.02 -3.32
CA GLY A 25 -0.60 -10.42 -4.47
C GLY A 25 0.67 -11.15 -4.93
N ARG A 26 1.02 -12.32 -4.36
CA ARG A 26 2.29 -13.02 -4.65
C ARG A 26 2.54 -13.28 -6.12
N HIS A 27 1.48 -13.48 -6.92
CA HIS A 27 1.60 -13.72 -8.35
C HIS A 27 2.17 -12.52 -9.12
N TYR A 28 1.99 -11.29 -8.63
CA TYR A 28 2.65 -10.11 -9.18
C TYR A 28 4.15 -10.13 -8.86
N LEU A 29 4.49 -10.29 -7.59
CA LEU A 29 5.89 -10.35 -7.15
C LEU A 29 6.60 -11.61 -7.68
N GLY A 30 6.01 -12.78 -7.48
CA GLY A 30 6.55 -14.05 -7.95
C GLY A 30 6.69 -14.08 -9.47
N GLY A 31 5.73 -13.50 -10.20
CA GLY A 31 5.81 -13.34 -11.65
C GLY A 31 6.94 -12.42 -12.08
N ALA A 32 7.13 -11.28 -11.41
CA ALA A 32 8.24 -10.36 -11.70
C ALA A 32 9.61 -11.02 -11.47
N TYR A 33 9.80 -11.69 -10.33
CA TYR A 33 11.02 -12.44 -10.04
C TYR A 33 11.28 -13.56 -11.06
N LEU A 34 10.25 -14.28 -11.48
CA LEU A 34 10.35 -15.31 -12.48
C LEU A 34 10.73 -14.77 -13.86
N VAL A 35 10.11 -13.68 -14.29
CA VAL A 35 10.45 -13.04 -15.57
C VAL A 35 11.90 -12.57 -15.56
N ARG A 36 12.35 -11.98 -14.45
CA ARG A 36 13.74 -11.60 -14.26
C ARG A 36 14.68 -12.81 -14.30
N PHE A 37 14.37 -13.86 -13.55
CA PHE A 37 15.13 -15.11 -13.58
C PHE A 37 15.26 -15.68 -15.01
N PHE A 38 14.15 -15.66 -15.78
CA PHE A 38 14.21 -16.13 -17.17
C PHE A 38 15.06 -15.23 -18.06
N ALA A 39 15.04 -13.92 -17.85
CA ALA A 39 15.90 -13.00 -18.58
C ALA A 39 17.37 -13.22 -18.25
N ASP A 40 17.70 -13.34 -16.96
CA ASP A 40 19.06 -13.52 -16.48
C ASP A 40 19.67 -14.86 -16.92
N GLU A 41 18.90 -15.98 -16.88
CA GLU A 41 19.40 -17.32 -17.18
C GLU A 41 19.30 -17.72 -18.66
N PHE A 42 18.28 -17.23 -19.37
CA PHE A 42 17.99 -17.67 -20.74
C PHE A 42 17.93 -16.52 -21.76
N GLY A 43 18.24 -15.30 -21.31
CA GLY A 43 18.25 -14.06 -22.10
C GLY A 43 16.90 -13.35 -22.20
N ASP A 44 16.95 -12.04 -22.45
CA ASP A 44 15.80 -11.11 -22.46
C ASP A 44 14.62 -11.53 -23.36
N GLY A 45 14.90 -12.25 -24.45
CA GLY A 45 13.85 -12.74 -25.37
C GLY A 45 13.05 -13.94 -24.85
N THR A 46 13.33 -14.47 -23.65
CA THR A 46 12.72 -15.71 -23.15
C THR A 46 11.21 -15.61 -22.98
N TYR A 47 10.73 -14.51 -22.41
CA TYR A 47 9.30 -14.31 -22.24
C TYR A 47 8.56 -14.21 -23.60
N GLN A 48 9.19 -13.58 -24.60
CA GLN A 48 8.65 -13.51 -25.94
C GLN A 48 8.60 -14.91 -26.62
N ARG A 49 9.65 -15.72 -26.45
CA ARG A 49 9.66 -17.12 -26.93
C ARG A 49 8.57 -17.95 -26.26
N TYR A 50 8.40 -17.79 -24.94
CA TYR A 50 7.32 -18.44 -24.19
C TYR A 50 5.94 -18.04 -24.74
N SER A 51 5.67 -16.75 -24.89
CA SER A 51 4.39 -16.25 -25.38
C SER A 51 4.07 -16.74 -26.78
N LYS A 52 5.06 -16.75 -27.69
CA LYS A 52 4.92 -17.28 -29.04
C LYS A 52 4.65 -18.80 -29.04
N ALA A 53 5.34 -19.56 -28.20
CA ALA A 53 5.15 -21.01 -28.09
C ALA A 53 3.75 -21.34 -27.54
N PHE A 54 3.30 -20.59 -26.52
CA PHE A 54 1.98 -20.75 -25.93
C PHE A 54 0.86 -20.38 -26.93
N ALA A 55 0.98 -19.23 -27.60
CA ALA A 55 -0.01 -18.79 -28.59
C ALA A 55 -0.13 -19.77 -29.76
N LYS A 56 0.97 -20.38 -30.17
CA LYS A 56 0.97 -21.37 -31.28
C LYS A 56 0.32 -22.70 -30.90
N ARG A 57 0.39 -23.13 -29.63
CA ARG A 57 -0.12 -24.43 -29.18
C ARG A 57 -0.68 -24.34 -27.75
N PRO A 58 -1.73 -23.55 -27.50
CA PRO A 58 -2.26 -23.30 -26.16
C PRO A 58 -2.77 -24.57 -25.48
N TYR A 59 -3.23 -25.55 -26.24
CA TYR A 59 -3.72 -26.83 -25.74
C TYR A 59 -2.64 -27.71 -25.10
N LEU A 60 -1.35 -27.46 -25.37
CA LEU A 60 -0.23 -28.14 -24.72
C LEU A 60 0.16 -27.48 -23.37
N GLY A 61 -0.45 -26.35 -23.04
CA GLY A 61 -0.31 -25.67 -21.75
C GLY A 61 1.02 -24.95 -21.56
N THR A 62 1.12 -24.32 -20.39
CA THR A 62 2.26 -23.51 -19.98
C THR A 62 3.56 -24.30 -19.84
N ALA A 63 3.49 -25.56 -19.40
CA ALA A 63 4.65 -26.44 -19.24
C ALA A 63 5.41 -26.67 -20.56
N TYR A 64 4.68 -26.93 -21.64
CA TYR A 64 5.27 -27.09 -22.95
C TYR A 64 5.83 -25.76 -23.48
N ALA A 65 5.15 -24.67 -23.28
CA ALA A 65 5.61 -23.34 -23.71
C ALA A 65 6.91 -22.93 -22.98
N LEU A 66 7.03 -23.22 -21.68
CA LEU A 66 8.26 -23.02 -20.91
C LEU A 66 9.40 -23.89 -21.43
N TYR A 67 9.13 -25.17 -21.66
CA TYR A 67 10.14 -26.07 -22.26
C TYR A 67 10.64 -25.55 -23.62
N LYS A 68 9.74 -25.08 -24.48
CA LYS A 68 10.12 -24.51 -25.78
C LYS A 68 10.90 -23.20 -25.67
N ALA A 69 10.66 -22.41 -24.67
CA ALA A 69 11.35 -21.14 -24.45
C ALA A 69 12.73 -21.28 -23.82
N THR A 70 12.92 -22.30 -22.95
CA THR A 70 14.09 -22.43 -22.07
C THR A 70 14.89 -23.73 -22.28
N GLY A 71 14.31 -24.74 -22.92
CA GLY A 71 14.87 -26.09 -22.99
C GLY A 71 14.74 -26.88 -21.68
N LYS A 72 14.07 -26.34 -20.66
CA LYS A 72 13.91 -26.95 -19.33
C LYS A 72 12.45 -27.16 -18.99
N TRP A 73 12.16 -28.25 -18.29
CA TRP A 73 10.82 -28.50 -17.77
C TRP A 73 10.53 -27.68 -16.49
N PRO A 74 9.25 -27.40 -16.15
CA PRO A 74 8.91 -26.58 -15.00
C PRO A 74 9.53 -27.01 -13.68
N TYR A 75 9.72 -28.31 -13.43
CA TYR A 75 10.34 -28.80 -12.20
C TYR A 75 11.83 -28.43 -12.12
N GLU A 76 12.56 -28.48 -13.25
CA GLU A 76 13.96 -28.06 -13.32
C GLU A 76 14.08 -26.56 -13.14
N LEU A 77 13.22 -25.79 -13.82
CA LEU A 77 13.13 -24.34 -13.67
C LEU A 77 12.83 -23.91 -12.23
N ASN A 78 11.90 -24.61 -11.58
CA ASN A 78 11.58 -24.34 -10.17
C ASN A 78 12.78 -24.62 -9.24
N LYS A 79 13.51 -25.71 -9.49
CA LYS A 79 14.72 -26.02 -8.71
C LYS A 79 15.79 -24.95 -8.91
N MET A 80 16.12 -24.59 -10.14
CA MET A 80 17.09 -23.54 -10.47
C MET A 80 16.72 -22.19 -9.85
N PHE A 81 15.48 -21.76 -10.04
CA PHE A 81 14.96 -20.51 -9.47
C PHE A 81 15.11 -20.48 -7.94
N ARG A 82 14.69 -21.55 -7.26
CA ARG A 82 14.80 -21.63 -5.80
C ARG A 82 16.24 -21.61 -5.29
N GLU A 83 17.13 -22.31 -5.97
CA GLU A 83 18.57 -22.35 -5.61
C GLU A 83 19.20 -20.96 -5.78
N GLN A 84 18.89 -20.27 -6.87
CA GLN A 84 19.38 -18.92 -7.14
C GLN A 84 18.87 -17.92 -6.11
N GLU A 85 17.56 -17.93 -5.82
CA GLU A 85 16.95 -17.03 -4.83
C GLU A 85 17.51 -17.27 -3.41
N ILE A 86 17.65 -18.53 -3.01
CA ILE A 86 18.24 -18.86 -1.70
C ILE A 86 19.68 -18.37 -1.60
N GLN A 87 20.49 -18.55 -2.65
CA GLN A 87 21.89 -18.09 -2.65
C GLN A 87 21.98 -16.58 -2.68
N SER A 88 21.12 -15.90 -3.43
CA SER A 88 21.02 -14.44 -3.47
C SER A 88 20.67 -13.87 -2.10
N GLU A 89 19.64 -14.42 -1.44
CA GLU A 89 19.24 -14.00 -0.11
C GLU A 89 20.31 -14.27 0.96
N ARG A 90 20.97 -15.42 0.94
CA ARG A 90 22.08 -15.70 1.85
C ARG A 90 23.21 -14.69 1.70
N ARG A 91 23.57 -14.34 0.46
CA ARG A 91 24.58 -13.31 0.19
C ARG A 91 24.13 -11.94 0.69
N ARG A 92 22.87 -11.58 0.49
CA ARG A 92 22.30 -10.31 0.95
C ARG A 92 22.29 -10.22 2.48
N ILE A 93 21.75 -11.23 3.16
CA ILE A 93 21.69 -11.29 4.63
C ILE A 93 23.09 -11.31 5.24
N GLY A 94 24.02 -12.04 4.64
CA GLY A 94 25.42 -12.09 5.11
C GLY A 94 26.14 -10.73 5.08
N LYS A 95 25.66 -9.78 4.27
CA LYS A 95 26.21 -8.41 4.20
C LYS A 95 25.59 -7.45 5.22
N LEU A 96 24.49 -7.81 5.86
CA LEU A 96 23.77 -6.91 6.77
C LEU A 96 24.50 -6.64 8.10
N GLY A 97 25.45 -7.50 8.51
CA GLY A 97 26.07 -7.44 9.81
C GLY A 97 25.10 -7.85 10.93
N ALA A 98 25.19 -7.20 12.09
CA ALA A 98 24.35 -7.53 13.24
C ALA A 98 22.89 -7.14 12.99
N ILE A 99 22.02 -8.14 12.95
CA ILE A 99 20.56 -7.96 12.78
C ILE A 99 19.96 -7.52 14.12
N THR A 100 19.05 -6.58 14.07
CA THR A 100 18.27 -6.14 15.24
C THR A 100 17.37 -7.26 15.74
N LYS A 101 17.31 -7.42 17.06
CA LYS A 101 16.47 -8.40 17.74
C LYS A 101 15.43 -7.68 18.60
N PRO A 102 14.27 -7.32 18.04
CA PRO A 102 13.21 -6.71 18.83
C PRO A 102 12.51 -7.75 19.71
N GLN A 103 11.85 -7.29 20.76
CA GLN A 103 10.80 -8.08 21.39
C GLN A 103 9.62 -8.12 20.43
N LEU A 104 9.22 -9.31 19.97
CA LEU A 104 8.10 -9.50 19.06
C LEU A 104 6.89 -10.02 19.83
N PHE A 105 5.72 -9.49 19.49
CA PHE A 105 4.45 -10.09 19.91
C PHE A 105 4.10 -11.25 18.97
N GLU A 106 3.64 -12.35 19.56
CA GLU A 106 3.18 -13.49 18.78
C GLU A 106 2.05 -13.08 17.84
N ASN A 107 2.17 -13.48 16.60
CA ASN A 107 1.17 -13.28 15.59
C ASN A 107 0.96 -14.57 14.79
N ARG A 108 -0.25 -14.78 14.28
CA ARG A 108 -0.54 -15.95 13.44
C ARG A 108 -0.08 -15.70 12.02
N ILE A 109 0.41 -16.76 11.35
CA ILE A 109 0.76 -16.72 9.93
C ILE A 109 -0.40 -16.17 9.12
N GLY A 110 -0.11 -15.22 8.22
CA GLY A 110 -1.13 -14.56 7.40
C GLY A 110 -1.98 -13.54 8.15
N THR A 111 -1.54 -13.08 9.32
CA THR A 111 -2.11 -11.94 10.03
C THR A 111 -1.12 -10.77 9.98
N PHE A 112 -1.66 -9.59 9.74
CA PHE A 112 -0.90 -8.36 9.54
C PHE A 112 -1.39 -7.32 10.53
N HIS A 113 -0.47 -6.59 11.15
CA HIS A 113 -0.73 -5.44 12.00
C HIS A 113 0.10 -4.27 11.51
N ASN A 114 -0.56 -3.18 11.17
CA ASN A 114 0.06 -1.99 10.60
C ASN A 114 -0.11 -0.78 11.54
N ASN A 115 0.77 0.20 11.37
CA ASN A 115 0.74 1.53 11.97
C ASN A 115 0.52 1.49 13.49
N PRO A 116 1.47 0.95 14.28
CA PRO A 116 1.35 0.90 15.73
C PRO A 116 1.40 2.30 16.34
N ILE A 117 0.36 2.67 17.10
CA ILE A 117 0.26 3.94 17.81
C ILE A 117 0.07 3.65 19.29
N TRP A 118 0.86 4.28 20.14
CA TRP A 118 0.69 4.16 21.57
C TRP A 118 -0.52 4.97 22.07
N ILE A 119 -1.42 4.32 22.81
CA ILE A 119 -2.53 4.98 23.50
C ILE A 119 -2.09 5.43 24.89
N ASP A 120 -1.33 4.62 25.56
CA ASP A 120 -0.68 4.83 26.84
C ASP A 120 0.61 4.02 26.91
N ASP A 121 1.34 4.05 28.02
CA ASP A 121 2.62 3.33 28.18
C ASP A 121 2.50 1.80 28.15
N LYS A 122 1.29 1.24 28.12
CA LYS A 122 1.03 -0.21 28.17
C LYS A 122 0.27 -0.73 26.94
N THR A 123 -0.34 0.15 26.16
CA THR A 123 -1.27 -0.26 25.12
C THR A 123 -0.90 0.34 23.77
N VAL A 124 -0.77 -0.52 22.78
CA VAL A 124 -0.55 -0.14 21.37
C VAL A 124 -1.80 -0.42 20.57
N LEU A 125 -2.26 0.58 19.83
CA LEU A 125 -3.33 0.50 18.83
C LEU A 125 -2.70 0.16 17.47
N THR A 126 -3.31 -0.78 16.75
CA THR A 126 -2.90 -1.16 15.39
C THR A 126 -4.11 -1.34 14.50
N TYR A 127 -3.92 -1.23 13.19
CA TYR A 127 -4.87 -1.76 12.23
C TYR A 127 -4.48 -3.18 11.85
N GLY A 128 -5.38 -4.13 12.12
CA GLY A 128 -5.15 -5.54 11.89
C GLY A 128 -6.00 -6.10 10.76
N ARG A 129 -5.45 -7.03 9.97
CA ARG A 129 -6.15 -7.74 8.90
C ARG A 129 -5.51 -9.10 8.64
N GLY A 130 -6.18 -9.95 7.90
CA GLY A 130 -5.62 -11.23 7.47
C GLY A 130 -6.61 -12.38 7.52
N TYR A 131 -6.11 -13.61 7.43
CA TYR A 131 -6.98 -14.79 7.41
C TYR A 131 -7.68 -15.06 8.73
N HIS A 132 -7.05 -14.69 9.84
CA HIS A 132 -7.56 -14.94 11.18
C HIS A 132 -8.19 -13.73 11.84
N ASN A 133 -7.96 -12.54 11.27
CA ASN A 133 -8.46 -11.28 11.78
C ASN A 133 -9.30 -10.58 10.71
N ARG A 134 -10.51 -10.20 11.08
CA ARG A 134 -11.29 -9.27 10.26
C ARG A 134 -10.58 -7.91 10.25
N PRO A 135 -10.64 -7.16 9.14
CA PRO A 135 -10.11 -5.79 9.11
C PRO A 135 -10.68 -4.95 10.27
N GLY A 136 -9.81 -4.22 10.95
CA GLY A 136 -10.23 -3.38 12.07
C GLY A 136 -9.11 -2.92 12.97
N PHE A 137 -9.48 -2.18 14.00
CA PHE A 137 -8.59 -1.67 15.03
C PHE A 137 -8.45 -2.67 16.17
N TYR A 138 -7.22 -2.89 16.59
CA TYR A 138 -6.83 -3.83 17.65
C TYR A 138 -5.99 -3.15 18.69
N LEU A 139 -6.18 -3.52 19.96
CA LEU A 139 -5.41 -3.04 21.10
C LEU A 139 -4.57 -4.20 21.65
N THR A 140 -3.26 -3.99 21.72
CA THR A 140 -2.31 -4.96 22.26
C THR A 140 -1.71 -4.41 23.55
N ASP A 141 -1.85 -5.15 24.65
CA ASP A 141 -1.14 -4.90 25.90
C ASP A 141 0.31 -5.34 25.75
N VAL A 142 1.25 -4.43 25.93
CA VAL A 142 2.67 -4.68 25.66
C VAL A 142 3.37 -5.51 26.74
N LEU A 143 2.77 -5.68 27.90
CA LEU A 143 3.33 -6.49 28.98
C LEU A 143 2.93 -7.95 28.85
N SER A 144 1.66 -8.21 28.56
CA SER A 144 1.11 -9.56 28.42
C SER A 144 1.13 -10.09 26.99
N GLY A 145 1.22 -9.22 25.98
CA GLY A 145 1.03 -9.56 24.56
C GLY A 145 -0.43 -9.82 24.18
N ALA A 146 -1.37 -9.66 25.12
CA ALA A 146 -2.79 -9.91 24.84
C ALA A 146 -3.36 -8.87 23.87
N THR A 147 -3.98 -9.34 22.80
CA THR A 147 -4.60 -8.50 21.79
C THR A 147 -6.12 -8.65 21.82
N ARG A 148 -6.84 -7.53 21.78
CA ARG A 148 -8.31 -7.49 21.70
C ARG A 148 -8.77 -6.57 20.58
N VAL A 149 -9.92 -6.87 20.02
CA VAL A 149 -10.58 -6.02 19.00
C VAL A 149 -11.13 -4.76 19.69
N LEU A 150 -10.87 -3.60 19.10
CA LEU A 150 -11.53 -2.33 19.45
C LEU A 150 -12.77 -2.15 18.57
N ALA A 151 -12.62 -2.25 17.24
CA ALA A 151 -13.71 -2.12 16.28
C ALA A 151 -13.33 -2.80 14.96
N HIS A 152 -14.32 -3.39 14.27
CA HIS A 152 -14.16 -3.86 12.91
C HIS A 152 -14.51 -2.75 11.93
N GLU A 153 -13.49 -2.21 11.26
CA GLU A 153 -13.61 -1.10 10.32
C GLU A 153 -12.75 -1.35 9.09
N GLN A 154 -13.16 -0.77 7.99
CA GLN A 154 -12.33 -0.66 6.80
C GLN A 154 -11.60 0.67 6.86
N ILE A 155 -10.38 0.71 6.36
CA ILE A 155 -9.65 1.94 6.10
C ILE A 155 -9.23 1.98 4.63
N ASN A 156 -8.93 3.16 4.11
CA ASN A 156 -8.43 3.30 2.74
C ASN A 156 -7.08 2.60 2.56
N GLU A 157 -6.60 2.53 1.30
CA GLU A 157 -5.39 1.78 0.95
C GLU A 157 -4.11 2.34 1.60
N ASP A 158 -4.08 3.60 1.96
CA ASP A 158 -2.92 4.22 2.61
C ASP A 158 -2.72 3.69 4.04
N HIS A 159 -3.70 2.97 4.59
CA HIS A 159 -3.70 2.38 5.93
C HIS A 159 -3.33 3.35 7.04
N ALA A 160 -3.33 4.66 6.75
CA ALA A 160 -2.99 5.71 7.68
C ALA A 160 -4.19 6.04 8.57
N PHE A 161 -3.96 6.01 9.87
CA PHE A 161 -4.89 6.50 10.88
C PHE A 161 -4.10 7.21 11.97
N SER A 162 -4.77 8.01 12.76
CA SER A 162 -4.17 8.71 13.88
C SER A 162 -4.98 8.54 15.16
N PHE A 163 -4.35 8.78 16.28
CA PHE A 163 -5.00 8.83 17.59
C PHE A 163 -4.74 10.18 18.24
N ASP A 164 -5.82 10.85 18.64
CA ASP A 164 -5.73 12.06 19.43
C ASP A 164 -5.85 11.72 20.93
N PRO A 165 -4.77 11.87 21.71
CA PRO A 165 -4.79 11.55 23.13
C PRO A 165 -5.69 12.48 23.95
N ASN A 166 -5.96 13.72 23.50
CA ASN A 166 -6.75 14.69 24.21
C ASN A 166 -8.25 14.38 24.15
N SER A 167 -8.75 14.11 22.94
CA SER A 167 -10.16 13.72 22.73
C SER A 167 -10.40 12.21 22.81
N ARG A 168 -9.31 11.41 22.87
CA ARG A 168 -9.33 9.95 22.84
C ARG A 168 -10.08 9.40 21.63
N GLU A 169 -9.80 10.02 20.46
CA GLU A 169 -10.40 9.68 19.18
C GLU A 169 -9.39 8.98 18.27
N VAL A 170 -9.83 7.89 17.62
CA VAL A 170 -9.15 7.30 16.48
C VAL A 170 -9.75 7.91 15.22
N LEU A 171 -8.90 8.42 14.32
CA LEU A 171 -9.28 9.09 13.08
C LEU A 171 -8.72 8.33 11.90
N TRP A 172 -9.52 8.08 10.85
CA TRP A 172 -9.07 7.40 9.63
C TRP A 172 -9.85 7.82 8.39
N GLY A 173 -9.27 7.57 7.23
CA GLY A 173 -9.94 7.67 5.94
C GLY A 173 -10.59 6.34 5.55
N ASP A 174 -11.79 6.38 4.98
CA ASP A 174 -12.49 5.21 4.44
C ASP A 174 -13.09 5.55 3.08
N TYR A 175 -13.18 4.53 2.21
CA TYR A 175 -13.74 4.70 0.88
C TYR A 175 -15.26 4.55 0.88
N ASN A 176 -15.92 5.52 0.31
CA ASN A 176 -17.35 5.47 0.00
C ASN A 176 -17.58 5.27 -1.49
N ASP A 177 -18.52 4.42 -1.83
CA ASP A 177 -18.96 4.21 -3.22
C ASP A 177 -19.56 5.49 -3.80
N VAL A 178 -19.21 5.80 -5.03
CA VAL A 178 -19.89 6.86 -5.79
C VAL A 178 -21.09 6.27 -6.49
N LEU A 179 -22.28 6.76 -6.15
CA LEU A 179 -23.52 6.34 -6.79
C LEU A 179 -23.40 6.52 -8.33
N ASN A 180 -23.77 5.50 -9.07
CA ASN A 180 -23.73 5.45 -10.53
C ASN A 180 -22.30 5.40 -11.16
N THR A 181 -21.26 5.21 -10.35
CA THR A 181 -19.89 5.12 -10.85
C THR A 181 -19.16 4.01 -10.10
N PRO A 182 -19.42 2.73 -10.40
CA PRO A 182 -18.96 1.59 -9.58
C PRO A 182 -17.43 1.42 -9.52
N THR A 183 -16.70 2.15 -10.34
CA THR A 183 -15.22 2.16 -10.34
C THR A 183 -14.60 3.35 -9.63
N GLN A 184 -15.42 4.26 -9.11
CA GLN A 184 -14.94 5.43 -8.38
C GLN A 184 -15.27 5.30 -6.89
N PHE A 185 -14.25 5.55 -6.07
CA PHE A 185 -14.36 5.62 -4.62
C PHE A 185 -13.92 6.99 -4.16
N ILE A 186 -14.56 7.51 -3.15
CA ILE A 186 -14.19 8.79 -2.53
C ILE A 186 -13.82 8.51 -1.08
N SER A 187 -12.63 8.91 -0.68
CA SER A 187 -12.19 8.82 0.71
C SER A 187 -12.78 9.96 1.52
N ASP A 188 -13.34 9.61 2.67
CA ASP A 188 -13.87 10.51 3.68
C ASP A 188 -13.35 10.13 5.06
N ILE A 189 -13.32 11.12 5.98
CA ILE A 189 -12.82 10.92 7.33
C ILE A 189 -13.90 10.43 8.26
N ASN A 190 -13.56 9.41 9.01
CA ASN A 190 -14.32 8.85 10.11
C ASN A 190 -13.57 9.03 11.42
N LYS A 191 -14.30 8.98 12.54
CA LYS A 191 -13.76 8.92 13.89
C LYS A 191 -14.44 7.88 14.74
N LEU A 192 -13.68 7.32 15.67
CA LEU A 192 -14.14 6.39 16.70
C LEU A 192 -13.71 6.89 18.07
N MET A 193 -14.65 7.05 18.96
CA MET A 193 -14.36 7.37 20.38
C MET A 193 -13.85 6.10 21.08
N LEU A 194 -12.62 6.12 21.58
CA LEU A 194 -11.99 4.97 22.22
C LEU A 194 -12.79 4.43 23.41
N ASP A 195 -13.35 5.33 24.22
CA ASP A 195 -14.01 4.97 25.48
C ASP A 195 -15.44 4.49 25.30
N THR A 196 -16.15 4.96 24.27
CA THR A 196 -17.56 4.64 24.05
C THR A 196 -17.80 3.73 22.86
N GLY A 197 -16.80 3.53 22.00
CA GLY A 197 -16.94 2.82 20.74
C GLY A 197 -17.85 3.52 19.72
N LYS A 198 -18.26 4.77 19.97
CA LYS A 198 -19.13 5.50 19.05
C LYS A 198 -18.37 5.96 17.83
N LYS A 199 -18.86 5.56 16.66
CA LYS A 199 -18.36 5.97 15.34
C LYS A 199 -19.14 7.16 14.81
N LYS A 200 -18.46 8.07 14.12
CA LYS A 200 -19.08 9.18 13.38
C LYS A 200 -18.27 9.49 12.12
N GLN A 201 -18.94 9.61 10.98
CA GLN A 201 -18.36 10.17 9.76
C GLN A 201 -18.27 11.70 9.93
N ILE A 202 -17.11 12.29 9.58
CA ILE A 202 -16.84 13.72 9.72
C ILE A 202 -17.05 14.43 8.39
N THR A 203 -16.49 13.89 7.30
CA THR A 203 -16.60 14.49 5.95
C THR A 203 -17.50 13.66 5.05
N ASN A 204 -18.01 14.26 3.97
CA ASN A 204 -18.82 13.58 2.99
C ASN A 204 -18.43 14.02 1.57
N ARG A 205 -17.92 13.10 0.77
CA ARG A 205 -17.47 13.27 -0.62
C ARG A 205 -16.38 14.33 -0.79
N LYS A 206 -15.42 14.38 0.15
CA LYS A 206 -14.36 15.41 0.15
C LYS A 206 -13.02 14.95 -0.43
N ARG A 207 -12.82 13.67 -0.70
CA ARG A 207 -11.54 13.09 -1.18
C ARG A 207 -10.38 13.38 -0.23
N VAL A 208 -10.63 13.22 1.05
CA VAL A 208 -9.67 13.48 2.13
C VAL A 208 -9.09 12.20 2.69
N PHE A 209 -7.81 12.26 3.07
CA PHE A 209 -6.98 11.13 3.51
C PHE A 209 -6.18 11.54 4.74
N THR A 210 -5.50 10.61 5.37
CA THR A 210 -4.50 10.81 6.43
C THR A 210 -4.86 11.89 7.46
N PRO A 211 -5.98 11.70 8.19
CA PRO A 211 -6.42 12.70 9.18
C PRO A 211 -5.49 12.74 10.38
N ILE A 212 -5.19 13.94 10.88
CA ILE A 212 -4.44 14.17 12.12
C ILE A 212 -4.94 15.41 12.84
N ARG A 213 -4.94 15.38 14.19
CA ARG A 213 -5.19 16.60 14.98
C ARG A 213 -3.89 17.30 15.32
N GLY A 214 -3.86 18.60 15.10
CA GLY A 214 -2.86 19.49 15.66
C GLY A 214 -3.09 19.71 17.16
N GLU A 215 -2.09 20.21 17.87
CA GLU A 215 -2.17 20.49 19.32
C GLU A 215 -3.29 21.46 19.71
N ASN A 216 -3.64 22.38 18.82
CA ASN A 216 -4.75 23.32 18.97
C ASN A 216 -6.14 22.67 18.74
N GLY A 217 -6.21 21.34 18.54
CA GLY A 217 -7.42 20.59 18.29
C GLY A 217 -7.98 20.72 16.87
N VAL A 218 -7.32 21.47 15.98
CA VAL A 218 -7.71 21.58 14.57
C VAL A 218 -7.50 20.25 13.88
N LEU A 219 -8.49 19.77 13.13
CA LEU A 219 -8.38 18.56 12.34
C LEU A 219 -7.80 18.89 10.97
N TRP A 220 -6.69 18.31 10.67
CA TRP A 220 -6.02 18.39 9.37
C TRP A 220 -6.14 17.07 8.61
N ALA A 221 -6.04 17.18 7.28
CA ALA A 221 -6.03 16.05 6.39
C ALA A 221 -5.30 16.39 5.09
N THR A 222 -4.95 15.39 4.31
CA THR A 222 -4.57 15.57 2.92
C THR A 222 -5.81 15.47 2.03
N GLN A 223 -5.87 16.25 0.95
CA GLN A 223 -6.98 16.26 0.00
C GLN A 223 -6.48 16.12 -1.42
N ASN A 224 -6.97 15.12 -2.14
CA ASN A 224 -6.61 14.92 -3.53
C ASN A 224 -7.30 15.92 -4.45
N GLN A 225 -6.50 16.62 -5.29
CA GLN A 225 -6.88 17.60 -6.29
C GLN A 225 -6.56 17.12 -7.72
N GLY A 226 -6.75 15.83 -7.99
CA GLY A 226 -6.36 15.20 -9.26
C GLY A 226 -4.91 14.73 -9.22
N GLU A 227 -3.98 15.44 -9.84
CA GLU A 227 -2.57 15.06 -9.89
C GLU A 227 -1.75 15.50 -8.66
N SER A 228 -2.29 16.42 -7.87
CA SER A 228 -1.70 16.91 -6.61
C SER A 228 -2.50 16.49 -5.39
N SER A 229 -1.94 16.66 -4.20
CA SER A 229 -2.69 16.61 -2.95
C SER A 229 -2.26 17.71 -2.01
N ASP A 230 -3.25 18.43 -1.48
CA ASP A 230 -3.05 19.58 -0.61
C ASP A 230 -3.23 19.20 0.86
N TRP A 231 -2.65 20.00 1.74
CA TRP A 231 -2.98 19.99 3.16
C TRP A 231 -4.20 20.87 3.40
N VAL A 232 -5.22 20.32 4.04
CA VAL A 232 -6.48 21.00 4.34
C VAL A 232 -6.81 20.94 5.83
N GLU A 233 -7.52 21.96 6.31
CA GLU A 233 -8.26 21.96 7.56
C GLU A 233 -9.66 21.39 7.30
N VAL A 234 -10.09 20.46 8.14
CA VAL A 234 -11.46 19.94 8.15
C VAL A 234 -12.27 20.70 9.19
N LEU A 235 -13.24 21.44 8.72
CA LEU A 235 -14.10 22.29 9.55
C LEU A 235 -15.14 21.45 10.33
N PRO A 236 -15.71 21.97 11.43
CA PRO A 236 -16.72 21.25 12.23
C PRO A 236 -17.96 20.80 11.45
N ASN A 237 -18.29 21.47 10.36
CA ASN A 237 -19.40 21.13 9.45
C ASN A 237 -19.02 20.08 8.39
N GLY A 238 -17.78 19.58 8.39
CA GLY A 238 -17.26 18.61 7.43
C GLY A 238 -16.78 19.20 6.10
N GLU A 239 -16.82 20.53 5.94
CA GLU A 239 -16.20 21.21 4.80
C GLU A 239 -14.68 21.26 4.96
N THR A 240 -13.97 21.51 3.87
CA THR A 240 -12.50 21.60 3.85
C THR A 240 -12.05 22.99 3.46
N LYS A 241 -10.96 23.45 4.08
CA LYS A 241 -10.29 24.70 3.75
C LYS A 241 -8.81 24.39 3.49
N THR A 242 -8.29 24.77 2.34
CA THR A 242 -6.88 24.60 2.02
C THR A 242 -6.02 25.43 2.96
N VAL A 243 -5.08 24.77 3.62
CA VAL A 243 -4.05 25.37 4.47
C VAL A 243 -2.78 25.56 3.68
N CYS A 244 -2.44 24.56 2.86
CA CYS A 244 -1.23 24.55 2.08
C CYS A 244 -1.45 23.81 0.75
N ALA A 245 -1.34 24.53 -0.35
CA ALA A 245 -1.37 23.94 -1.68
C ALA A 245 0.02 23.39 -2.04
N SER A 246 0.07 22.15 -2.48
CA SER A 246 1.33 21.46 -2.84
C SER A 246 1.88 21.82 -4.23
N GLY A 247 1.13 22.60 -5.01
CA GLY A 247 1.46 22.81 -6.42
C GLY A 247 1.35 21.48 -7.20
N TYR A 248 2.44 21.06 -7.83
CA TYR A 248 2.51 19.75 -8.54
C TYR A 248 3.10 18.62 -7.69
N GLY A 249 3.21 18.84 -6.39
CA GLY A 249 3.58 17.81 -5.43
C GLY A 249 2.37 17.06 -4.87
N ARG A 250 2.64 16.02 -4.12
CA ARG A 250 1.65 15.30 -3.32
C ARG A 250 2.08 15.29 -1.88
N ILE A 251 1.32 15.99 -1.03
CA ILE A 251 1.44 15.85 0.42
C ILE A 251 0.72 14.54 0.78
N LEU A 252 1.47 13.58 1.29
CA LEU A 252 0.96 12.26 1.65
C LEU A 252 0.57 12.20 3.12
N GLU A 253 1.39 12.79 3.99
CA GLU A 253 1.19 12.80 5.44
C GLU A 253 1.54 14.16 6.03
N ILE A 254 0.94 14.47 7.17
CA ILE A 254 1.16 15.69 7.93
C ILE A 254 1.61 15.26 9.34
N ALA A 255 2.74 15.77 9.80
CA ALA A 255 3.33 15.46 11.09
C ALA A 255 3.61 16.75 11.88
N PRO A 256 2.63 17.27 12.66
CA PRO A 256 2.84 18.44 13.50
C PRO A 256 3.85 18.11 14.60
N ARG A 257 4.81 19.01 14.83
CA ARG A 257 5.81 18.86 15.88
C ARG A 257 5.24 19.29 17.22
N PRO A 258 5.17 18.41 18.22
CA PRO A 258 4.64 18.72 19.54
C PRO A 258 5.34 19.92 20.19
N GLY A 259 4.56 20.76 20.88
CA GLY A 259 5.04 21.94 21.61
C GLY A 259 5.52 23.10 20.73
N THR A 260 5.23 23.06 19.41
CA THR A 260 5.69 24.09 18.47
C THR A 260 4.62 24.37 17.40
N GLU A 261 4.80 25.45 16.64
CA GLU A 261 4.00 25.72 15.43
C GLU A 261 4.59 25.08 14.16
N GLU A 262 5.66 24.31 14.30
CA GLU A 262 6.32 23.68 13.16
C GLU A 262 5.52 22.46 12.70
N VAL A 263 5.31 22.35 11.38
CA VAL A 263 4.67 21.21 10.75
C VAL A 263 5.62 20.61 9.72
N TYR A 264 5.65 19.31 9.71
CA TYR A 264 6.41 18.52 8.74
C TYR A 264 5.44 17.76 7.87
N VAL A 265 5.82 17.54 6.63
CA VAL A 265 5.00 16.80 5.67
C VAL A 265 5.84 15.76 4.95
N LEU A 266 5.23 14.62 4.70
CA LEU A 266 5.73 13.68 3.72
C LEU A 266 5.28 14.16 2.35
N LEU A 267 6.22 14.54 1.49
CA LEU A 267 5.96 15.12 0.18
C LEU A 267 6.62 14.31 -0.92
N THR A 268 5.86 14.01 -1.97
CA THR A 268 6.39 13.45 -3.22
C THR A 268 6.31 14.50 -4.31
N VAL A 269 7.42 14.70 -5.02
CA VAL A 269 7.51 15.58 -6.19
C VAL A 269 8.41 14.95 -7.25
N LYS A 270 7.91 14.82 -8.48
CA LYS A 270 8.64 14.22 -9.61
C LYS A 270 9.29 12.86 -9.30
N GLY A 271 8.60 12.02 -8.54
CA GLY A 271 9.08 10.69 -8.16
C GLY A 271 10.09 10.66 -7.00
N GLU A 272 10.46 11.81 -6.45
CA GLU A 272 11.25 11.88 -5.22
C GLU A 272 10.34 12.05 -4.01
N GLN A 273 10.57 11.31 -2.96
CA GLN A 273 9.80 11.35 -1.74
C GLN A 273 10.69 11.62 -0.53
N GLY A 274 10.26 12.54 0.32
CA GLY A 274 11.00 12.95 1.50
C GLY A 274 10.15 13.65 2.53
N ILE A 275 10.74 13.91 3.70
CA ILE A 275 10.15 14.69 4.77
C ILE A 275 10.65 16.09 4.68
N PHE A 276 9.72 17.03 4.68
CA PHE A 276 9.97 18.47 4.57
C PHE A 276 9.36 19.21 5.75
N LYS A 277 10.09 20.18 6.26
CA LYS A 277 9.53 21.21 7.12
C LYS A 277 8.77 22.20 6.26
N THR A 278 7.54 22.50 6.63
CA THR A 278 6.72 23.48 5.93
C THR A 278 6.43 24.68 6.81
N LYS A 279 6.33 25.86 6.18
CA LYS A 279 5.83 27.08 6.82
C LYS A 279 4.51 27.44 6.18
N ILE A 280 3.49 27.64 7.02
CA ILE A 280 2.18 28.09 6.58
C ILE A 280 2.30 29.57 6.21
N ALA A 281 2.02 29.87 4.94
CA ALA A 281 1.96 31.21 4.38
C ALA A 281 0.95 31.19 3.24
N GLU A 282 0.67 32.31 2.59
CA GLU A 282 -0.15 32.34 1.36
C GLU A 282 0.36 31.34 0.30
N THR A 283 1.69 31.19 0.22
CA THR A 283 2.34 30.12 -0.56
C THR A 283 3.23 29.32 0.39
N CYS A 284 2.95 28.04 0.55
CA CYS A 284 3.75 27.17 1.41
C CYS A 284 5.15 26.96 0.86
N THR A 285 6.12 27.03 1.75
CA THR A 285 7.51 26.69 1.44
C THR A 285 7.89 25.37 2.07
N PHE A 286 8.73 24.59 1.38
CA PHE A 286 9.16 23.27 1.79
C PHE A 286 10.67 23.22 1.92
N GLU A 287 11.15 22.94 3.12
CA GLU A 287 12.57 22.80 3.43
C GLU A 287 12.86 21.30 3.72
N PRO A 288 13.77 20.66 2.96
CA PRO A 288 14.01 19.22 3.14
C PRO A 288 14.69 18.94 4.48
N VAL A 289 14.23 17.90 5.16
CA VAL A 289 14.74 17.40 6.44
C VAL A 289 15.30 16.00 6.31
N ALA A 290 14.56 15.10 5.67
CA ALA A 290 15.00 13.75 5.42
C ALA A 290 14.73 13.37 3.96
N LEU A 291 15.79 13.25 3.19
CA LEU A 291 15.81 12.79 1.81
C LEU A 291 16.83 11.68 1.67
N THR A 292 16.57 10.73 0.80
CA THR A 292 17.55 9.72 0.42
C THR A 292 17.89 9.89 -1.06
N GLY A 293 19.17 9.83 -1.40
CA GLY A 293 19.60 9.84 -2.81
C GLY A 293 19.22 8.55 -3.55
N LYS A 294 18.75 7.53 -2.82
CA LYS A 294 18.26 6.23 -3.33
C LYS A 294 17.15 5.76 -2.42
N GLY A 295 16.00 5.41 -3.00
CA GLY A 295 14.82 4.96 -2.24
C GLY A 295 13.96 6.11 -1.73
N SER A 296 13.06 5.80 -0.84
CA SER A 296 12.02 6.68 -0.32
C SER A 296 12.06 6.77 1.21
N VAL A 297 11.41 7.78 1.74
CA VAL A 297 11.20 8.01 3.17
C VAL A 297 9.71 8.01 3.44
N PHE A 298 9.27 7.45 4.57
CA PHE A 298 7.85 7.20 4.93
C PHE A 298 7.63 7.44 6.41
N ASP A 299 6.38 7.51 6.83
CA ASP A 299 5.85 7.35 8.19
C ASP A 299 6.51 8.27 9.23
N PRO A 300 6.49 9.61 9.06
CA PRO A 300 7.05 10.51 10.06
C PRO A 300 6.22 10.51 11.34
N SER A 301 6.86 10.27 12.49
CA SER A 301 6.21 10.24 13.81
C SER A 301 7.09 10.93 14.86
N TRP A 302 6.52 11.84 15.65
CA TRP A 302 7.24 12.61 16.64
C TRP A 302 7.23 11.97 18.04
N SER A 303 8.33 12.15 18.76
CA SER A 303 8.33 11.99 20.22
C SER A 303 7.49 13.11 20.87
N ARG A 304 6.89 12.81 22.02
CA ARG A 304 6.00 13.76 22.72
C ARG A 304 6.68 15.08 23.11
N ASP A 305 7.99 15.04 23.34
CA ASP A 305 8.80 16.22 23.65
C ASP A 305 9.22 17.04 22.41
N GLY A 306 8.82 16.60 21.22
CA GLY A 306 9.13 17.24 19.94
C GLY A 306 10.62 17.23 19.59
N ARG A 307 11.47 16.46 20.28
CA ARG A 307 12.90 16.40 19.97
C ARG A 307 13.21 15.43 18.83
N TRP A 308 12.62 14.24 18.87
CA TRP A 308 12.94 13.16 17.96
C TRP A 308 11.81 12.89 16.97
N MET A 309 12.14 12.75 15.71
CA MET A 309 11.23 12.26 14.71
C MET A 309 11.67 10.88 14.23
N LEU A 310 10.80 9.88 14.35
CA LEU A 310 10.97 8.59 13.71
C LEU A 310 10.49 8.67 12.26
N PHE A 311 11.10 7.87 11.42
CA PHE A 311 10.67 7.68 10.05
C PHE A 311 11.20 6.35 9.50
N THR A 312 10.58 5.86 8.46
CA THR A 312 11.03 4.70 7.70
C THR A 312 11.84 5.15 6.48
N ALA A 313 12.90 4.43 6.14
CA ALA A 313 13.59 4.63 4.86
C ALA A 313 14.09 3.30 4.29
N ASP A 314 14.00 3.15 2.97
CA ASP A 314 14.40 1.95 2.23
C ASP A 314 15.70 2.10 1.43
N SER A 315 16.47 3.12 1.72
CA SER A 315 17.74 3.47 1.05
C SER A 315 18.76 2.32 0.99
N THR A 316 18.63 1.32 1.87
CA THR A 316 19.45 0.10 1.89
C THR A 316 18.85 -1.05 1.06
N GLY A 317 17.74 -0.81 0.35
CA GLY A 317 16.96 -1.83 -0.37
C GLY A 317 16.00 -2.63 0.51
N VAL A 318 15.95 -2.32 1.81
CA VAL A 318 15.01 -2.88 2.79
C VAL A 318 14.57 -1.75 3.72
N PRO A 319 13.26 -1.57 3.96
CA PRO A 319 12.76 -0.58 4.90
C PRO A 319 13.35 -0.79 6.30
N ASN A 320 13.82 0.27 6.90
CA ASN A 320 14.31 0.30 8.27
C ASN A 320 13.87 1.57 8.97
N VAL A 321 13.77 1.51 10.30
CA VAL A 321 13.40 2.64 11.15
C VAL A 321 14.63 3.48 11.44
N TYR A 322 14.47 4.78 11.30
CA TYR A 322 15.47 5.82 11.59
C TYR A 322 14.89 6.84 12.57
N ALA A 323 15.78 7.58 13.22
CA ALA A 323 15.43 8.74 14.04
C ALA A 323 16.19 9.97 13.55
N TRP A 324 15.54 11.10 13.55
CA TRP A 324 16.15 12.40 13.37
C TRP A 324 16.09 13.21 14.66
N ASP A 325 17.24 13.72 15.13
CA ASP A 325 17.31 14.64 16.26
C ASP A 325 17.19 16.08 15.77
N ALA A 326 16.09 16.74 16.06
CA ALA A 326 15.82 18.11 15.66
C ALA A 326 16.79 19.14 16.29
N ARG A 327 17.47 18.79 17.40
CA ARG A 327 18.45 19.68 18.04
C ARG A 327 19.81 19.65 17.36
N THR A 328 20.26 18.46 16.95
CA THR A 328 21.58 18.27 16.34
C THR A 328 21.53 18.19 14.83
N ASN A 329 20.32 18.07 14.25
CA ASN A 329 20.07 17.84 12.83
C ASN A 329 20.80 16.59 12.31
N GLN A 330 20.89 15.54 13.15
CA GLN A 330 21.53 14.28 12.81
C GLN A 330 20.50 13.17 12.66
N HIS A 331 20.79 12.25 11.74
CA HIS A 331 19.99 11.06 11.50
C HIS A 331 20.67 9.82 12.09
N PHE A 332 19.89 8.94 12.66
CA PHE A 332 20.35 7.71 13.31
C PHE A 332 19.57 6.51 12.81
N ARG A 333 20.24 5.39 12.60
CA ARG A 333 19.59 4.13 12.25
C ARG A 333 19.24 3.36 13.51
N LEU A 334 17.97 3.00 13.68
CA LEU A 334 17.47 2.25 14.84
C LEU A 334 17.40 0.75 14.60
N THR A 335 17.04 0.35 13.36
CA THR A 335 16.88 -1.07 13.01
C THR A 335 17.82 -1.49 11.88
N ASN A 336 18.20 -2.75 11.90
CA ASN A 336 18.84 -3.46 10.81
C ASN A 336 18.05 -4.75 10.55
N ALA A 337 16.93 -4.59 9.87
CA ALA A 337 16.00 -5.67 9.58
C ALA A 337 16.40 -6.40 8.29
N PRO A 338 16.29 -7.74 8.25
CA PRO A 338 16.58 -8.50 7.03
C PRO A 338 15.49 -8.35 5.96
N TYR A 339 14.24 -8.11 6.34
CA TYR A 339 13.10 -8.04 5.42
C TYR A 339 12.34 -6.73 5.52
N GLY A 340 12.27 -6.10 6.67
CA GLY A 340 11.65 -4.81 6.86
C GLY A 340 11.38 -4.48 8.32
N ALA A 341 11.48 -3.20 8.65
CA ALA A 341 10.99 -2.59 9.88
C ALA A 341 10.50 -1.19 9.53
N TYR A 342 9.25 -0.85 9.86
CA TYR A 342 8.60 0.37 9.40
C TYR A 342 7.45 0.80 10.32
N GLU A 343 6.85 1.97 10.06
CA GLU A 343 5.73 2.53 10.80
C GLU A 343 6.00 2.61 12.30
N ALA A 344 7.03 3.36 12.69
CA ALA A 344 7.45 3.40 14.08
C ALA A 344 6.81 4.56 14.87
N ALA A 345 6.48 4.31 16.13
CA ALA A 345 5.98 5.32 17.06
C ALA A 345 6.65 5.23 18.44
N PHE A 346 6.90 6.39 19.06
CA PHE A 346 7.38 6.47 20.43
C PHE A 346 6.30 6.13 21.44
N SER A 347 6.70 5.44 22.52
CA SER A 347 5.88 5.39 23.74
C SER A 347 5.71 6.80 24.34
N PRO A 348 4.60 7.08 25.05
CA PRO A 348 4.36 8.39 25.67
C PRO A 348 5.49 8.85 26.60
N ASP A 349 6.16 7.93 27.28
CA ASP A 349 7.32 8.19 28.14
C ASP A 349 8.64 8.38 27.36
N GLY A 350 8.64 8.14 26.04
CA GLY A 350 9.80 8.30 25.16
C GLY A 350 10.90 7.23 25.33
N THR A 351 10.66 6.20 26.16
CA THR A 351 11.68 5.20 26.48
C THR A 351 11.73 4.00 25.53
N ARG A 352 10.65 3.81 24.76
CA ARG A 352 10.48 2.69 23.83
C ARG A 352 9.92 3.15 22.50
N ILE A 353 10.15 2.34 21.48
CA ILE A 353 9.49 2.46 20.18
C ILE A 353 8.74 1.18 19.88
N ALA A 354 7.54 1.32 19.31
CA ALA A 354 6.81 0.24 18.66
C ALA A 354 6.89 0.42 17.14
N PHE A 355 7.00 -0.65 16.40
CA PHE A 355 7.10 -0.61 14.94
C PHE A 355 6.65 -1.93 14.34
N VAL A 356 6.35 -1.94 13.05
CA VAL A 356 6.06 -3.16 12.32
C VAL A 356 7.38 -3.86 11.96
N TRP A 357 7.49 -5.12 12.33
CA TRP A 357 8.57 -6.01 11.92
C TRP A 357 8.08 -6.98 10.87
N TYR A 358 8.61 -6.86 9.67
CA TYR A 358 8.28 -7.76 8.57
C TYR A 358 9.09 -9.05 8.72
N GLY A 359 8.39 -10.11 9.05
CA GLY A 359 8.94 -11.46 9.19
C GLY A 359 8.76 -12.28 7.92
N ARG A 360 8.93 -13.57 8.07
CA ARG A 360 8.87 -14.51 6.94
C ARG A 360 7.48 -14.61 6.30
N GLU A 361 6.42 -14.63 7.08
CA GLU A 361 5.06 -14.94 6.63
C GLU A 361 4.00 -14.04 7.30
N GLN A 362 4.45 -13.04 8.04
CA GLN A 362 3.59 -12.17 8.84
C GLN A 362 4.28 -10.85 9.17
N GLU A 363 3.49 -9.86 9.48
CA GLU A 363 3.91 -8.61 10.07
C GLU A 363 3.58 -8.65 11.57
N SER A 364 4.58 -8.47 12.40
CA SER A 364 4.44 -8.50 13.85
C SER A 364 4.78 -7.14 14.44
N ILE A 365 4.17 -6.79 15.55
CA ILE A 365 4.59 -5.62 16.30
C ILE A 365 5.87 -5.94 17.05
N GLY A 366 6.90 -5.14 16.80
CA GLY A 366 8.18 -5.18 17.48
C GLY A 366 8.33 -4.04 18.47
N LEU A 367 8.98 -4.30 19.59
CA LEU A 367 9.37 -3.28 20.56
C LEU A 367 10.88 -3.21 20.69
N LEU A 368 11.41 -2.01 20.78
CA LEU A 368 12.81 -1.73 21.15
C LEU A 368 12.88 -0.63 22.21
N PRO A 369 13.84 -0.72 23.14
CA PRO A 369 14.17 0.40 23.99
C PRO A 369 14.81 1.52 23.14
N PHE A 370 14.43 2.75 23.40
CA PHE A 370 15.04 3.92 22.78
C PHE A 370 16.11 4.49 23.72
N ILE A 371 17.38 4.33 23.35
CA ILE A 371 18.54 4.73 24.14
C ILE A 371 19.41 5.66 23.28
N PRO A 372 19.20 6.98 23.37
CA PRO A 372 19.88 7.97 22.50
C PRO A 372 21.40 7.83 22.47
N GLU A 373 22.03 7.51 23.60
CA GLU A 373 23.48 7.42 23.77
C GLU A 373 24.10 6.24 22.99
N LYS A 374 23.28 5.25 22.61
CA LYS A 374 23.71 4.06 21.86
C LYS A 374 23.47 4.17 20.36
N LEU A 375 22.86 5.26 19.91
CA LEU A 375 22.48 5.42 18.51
C LEU A 375 23.73 5.65 17.64
N LYS A 376 23.70 5.04 16.45
CA LYS A 376 24.77 5.22 15.45
C LYS A 376 24.28 6.19 14.39
N VAL A 377 25.08 7.21 14.12
CA VAL A 377 24.81 8.19 13.06
C VAL A 377 24.66 7.46 11.74
N ALA A 378 23.57 7.71 11.06
CA ALA A 378 23.29 7.18 9.73
C ALA A 378 23.87 8.13 8.68
N GLN A 379 24.58 7.56 7.69
CA GLN A 379 25.07 8.28 6.54
C GLN A 379 24.08 8.17 5.37
N GLY A 380 24.13 9.13 4.46
CA GLY A 380 23.34 9.06 3.21
C GLY A 380 21.95 9.70 3.29
N PHE A 381 21.55 10.25 4.43
CA PHE A 381 20.43 11.19 4.48
C PHE A 381 20.97 12.57 4.11
N ALA A 382 20.63 12.95 2.93
CA ALA A 382 21.18 14.18 2.42
C ALA A 382 20.54 15.38 3.09
N GLN A 383 21.35 16.21 3.61
CA GLN A 383 21.25 17.63 3.35
C GLN A 383 21.29 17.94 1.82
N SER A 384 21.25 16.93 0.98
CA SER A 384 21.45 16.97 -0.49
C SER A 384 20.24 17.49 -1.28
N GLY A 385 19.22 17.97 -0.63
CA GLY A 385 18.19 18.75 -1.33
C GLY A 385 18.49 20.24 -1.41
N LYS A 386 19.60 20.71 -0.84
CA LYS A 386 19.97 22.14 -0.88
C LYS A 386 20.27 22.64 -2.29
N ASP A 387 20.71 21.75 -3.17
CA ASP A 387 21.04 22.09 -4.56
C ASP A 387 19.84 21.98 -5.52
N LYS A 388 18.68 21.53 -5.04
CA LYS A 388 17.47 21.40 -5.85
C LYS A 388 16.53 22.56 -5.57
N ASN A 389 16.08 23.21 -6.63
CA ASN A 389 15.04 24.23 -6.53
C ASN A 389 13.66 23.57 -6.41
N TRP A 390 13.28 23.18 -5.20
CA TRP A 390 11.99 22.54 -4.91
C TRP A 390 10.81 23.43 -5.32
N ALA A 391 10.94 24.74 -5.15
CA ALA A 391 9.89 25.68 -5.57
C ALA A 391 9.67 25.64 -7.08
N GLU A 392 10.74 25.56 -7.87
CA GLU A 392 10.66 25.42 -9.32
C GLU A 392 10.10 24.04 -9.71
N MET A 393 10.51 22.98 -9.03
CA MET A 393 9.97 21.63 -9.27
C MET A 393 8.47 21.55 -9.01
N LEU A 394 7.98 22.23 -7.98
CA LEU A 394 6.56 22.29 -7.61
C LEU A 394 5.77 23.23 -8.53
N ALA A 395 6.40 24.22 -9.12
CA ALA A 395 5.77 25.21 -10.00
C ALA A 395 5.73 24.79 -11.49
N GLN A 396 6.35 23.67 -11.85
CA GLN A 396 6.33 23.23 -13.26
C GLN A 396 4.95 22.81 -13.71
N VAL A 397 4.52 23.42 -14.81
CA VAL A 397 3.24 23.13 -15.47
C VAL A 397 3.13 21.63 -15.79
N PRO A 398 2.00 20.99 -15.50
CA PRO A 398 1.75 19.62 -15.95
C PRO A 398 1.93 19.57 -17.46
N ILE A 399 2.52 18.50 -17.94
CA ILE A 399 2.42 18.14 -19.34
C ILE A 399 0.92 17.99 -19.62
N ASP A 400 0.38 18.77 -20.57
CA ASP A 400 -1.01 18.62 -20.97
C ASP A 400 -1.19 17.15 -21.42
N PRO A 401 -1.92 16.32 -20.69
CA PRO A 401 -2.03 14.89 -21.00
C PRO A 401 -2.83 14.65 -22.29
N TYR A 402 -3.38 15.70 -22.92
CA TYR A 402 -4.30 15.58 -24.04
C TYR A 402 -4.01 16.50 -25.24
N GLU A 403 -2.74 16.69 -25.59
CA GLU A 403 -2.48 17.20 -26.95
C GLU A 403 -3.06 16.20 -27.98
N GLY A 404 -4.26 16.45 -28.44
CA GLY A 404 -4.91 15.72 -29.52
C GLY A 404 -6.17 14.91 -29.19
N GLY A 405 -6.63 14.89 -27.94
CA GLY A 405 -7.87 14.25 -27.56
C GLY A 405 -9.10 15.09 -27.93
N VAL A 406 -9.98 14.59 -28.81
CA VAL A 406 -11.28 15.20 -29.04
C VAL A 406 -12.26 14.69 -27.99
N LEU A 407 -12.75 15.59 -27.14
CA LEU A 407 -13.83 15.26 -26.20
C LEU A 407 -15.11 15.00 -27.00
N VAL A 408 -15.60 13.76 -26.98
CA VAL A 408 -16.85 13.38 -27.58
C VAL A 408 -17.91 13.13 -26.51
N PRO A 409 -19.18 13.49 -26.77
CA PRO A 409 -20.26 13.21 -25.82
C PRO A 409 -20.35 11.71 -25.51
N TYR A 410 -20.43 11.37 -24.24
CA TYR A 410 -20.64 9.99 -23.80
C TYR A 410 -22.01 9.48 -24.30
N LYS A 411 -21.99 8.41 -25.08
CA LYS A 411 -23.19 7.75 -25.62
C LYS A 411 -23.28 6.34 -25.02
N PRO A 412 -24.07 6.14 -23.96
CA PRO A 412 -24.09 4.87 -23.23
C PRO A 412 -24.42 3.66 -24.10
N LEU A 413 -25.33 3.80 -25.06
CA LEU A 413 -25.75 2.70 -25.96
C LEU A 413 -24.66 2.28 -26.96
N ASN A 414 -23.61 3.06 -27.15
CA ASN A 414 -22.51 2.66 -28.04
C ASN A 414 -21.72 1.46 -27.45
N TYR A 415 -21.91 1.10 -26.18
CA TYR A 415 -21.26 -0.07 -25.61
C TYR A 415 -21.62 -1.37 -26.33
N LEU A 416 -22.80 -1.48 -26.93
CA LEU A 416 -23.22 -2.64 -27.74
C LEU A 416 -22.31 -2.90 -28.96
N LYS A 417 -21.51 -1.92 -29.35
CA LYS A 417 -20.48 -2.03 -30.38
C LYS A 417 -19.12 -2.43 -29.85
N ASN A 418 -18.92 -2.36 -28.51
CA ASN A 418 -17.65 -2.63 -27.85
C ASN A 418 -17.65 -4.06 -27.30
N LEU A 419 -17.15 -4.98 -28.09
CA LEU A 419 -16.95 -6.37 -27.68
C LEU A 419 -15.75 -6.45 -26.73
N VAL A 420 -16.01 -6.61 -25.42
CA VAL A 420 -14.96 -6.67 -24.38
C VAL A 420 -14.36 -8.08 -24.27
N SER A 421 -15.12 -9.11 -24.58
CA SER A 421 -14.66 -10.49 -24.58
C SER A 421 -15.11 -11.19 -25.86
N PRO A 422 -14.18 -11.46 -26.78
CA PRO A 422 -14.49 -12.34 -27.88
C PRO A 422 -14.64 -13.75 -27.33
N VAL A 423 -15.75 -14.34 -27.55
CA VAL A 423 -16.07 -15.75 -27.42
C VAL A 423 -15.15 -16.55 -26.48
N SER A 424 -15.57 -16.77 -25.25
CA SER A 424 -14.91 -17.73 -24.36
C SER A 424 -15.62 -19.08 -24.41
N ALA A 425 -14.86 -20.15 -24.64
CA ALA A 425 -15.38 -21.52 -24.47
C ALA A 425 -15.41 -21.86 -22.98
N ARG A 426 -16.55 -22.26 -22.46
CA ARG A 426 -16.70 -22.69 -21.06
C ARG A 426 -16.99 -24.17 -21.02
N LEU A 427 -16.10 -24.94 -20.39
CA LEU A 427 -16.39 -26.31 -19.98
C LEU A 427 -17.13 -26.24 -18.64
N VAL A 428 -18.35 -26.73 -18.60
CA VAL A 428 -19.17 -26.73 -17.38
C VAL A 428 -19.31 -28.15 -16.89
N ASP A 429 -18.85 -28.33 -15.64
CA ASP A 429 -19.09 -29.44 -14.72
C ASP A 429 -18.45 -30.82 -14.99
N LYS A 430 -18.07 -31.49 -13.87
CA LYS A 430 -17.40 -32.79 -13.84
C LYS A 430 -18.26 -33.94 -14.38
N GLU A 431 -19.58 -33.79 -14.44
CA GLU A 431 -20.51 -34.85 -14.87
C GLU A 431 -21.12 -34.62 -16.26
N LYS A 432 -21.09 -33.39 -16.79
CA LYS A 432 -21.64 -33.08 -18.12
C LYS A 432 -20.74 -32.06 -18.85
N SER A 433 -19.88 -32.54 -19.69
CA SER A 433 -19.11 -31.67 -20.58
C SER A 433 -20.03 -30.99 -21.61
N GLY A 434 -20.01 -29.67 -21.63
CA GLY A 434 -20.73 -28.85 -22.60
C GLY A 434 -19.83 -27.82 -23.25
N LEU A 435 -20.09 -27.53 -24.51
CA LEU A 435 -19.45 -26.43 -25.23
C LEU A 435 -20.32 -25.20 -25.16
N GLY A 436 -19.79 -24.09 -24.67
CA GLY A 436 -20.53 -22.82 -24.56
C GLY A 436 -19.79 -21.65 -25.16
N LEU A 437 -20.55 -20.74 -25.70
CA LEU A 437 -20.08 -19.46 -26.19
C LEU A 437 -20.64 -18.34 -25.31
N GLN A 438 -19.78 -17.43 -24.88
CA GLN A 438 -20.17 -16.26 -24.09
C GLN A 438 -19.60 -15.00 -24.70
N VAL A 439 -20.44 -13.99 -24.85
CA VAL A 439 -20.08 -12.66 -25.32
C VAL A 439 -20.42 -11.63 -24.25
N THR A 440 -19.48 -10.78 -23.91
CA THR A 440 -19.69 -9.67 -22.98
C THR A 440 -19.41 -8.35 -23.67
N MET A 441 -20.36 -7.44 -23.59
CA MET A 441 -20.27 -6.06 -24.04
C MET A 441 -20.40 -5.12 -22.84
N MET A 442 -19.53 -4.12 -22.75
CA MET A 442 -19.52 -3.19 -21.62
C MET A 442 -19.13 -1.79 -22.10
N ASP A 443 -19.74 -0.77 -21.51
CA ASP A 443 -19.33 0.61 -21.77
C ASP A 443 -18.05 0.99 -21.03
N VAL A 444 -17.36 2.01 -21.48
CA VAL A 444 -16.08 2.46 -20.93
C VAL A 444 -16.16 2.91 -19.47
N LEU A 445 -17.31 3.38 -19.01
CA LEU A 445 -17.57 3.76 -17.62
C LEU A 445 -18.15 2.63 -16.78
N GLN A 446 -18.27 1.42 -17.34
CA GLN A 446 -18.84 0.23 -16.71
C GLN A 446 -20.26 0.43 -16.14
N GLN A 447 -21.01 1.37 -16.69
CA GLN A 447 -22.38 1.66 -16.26
C GLN A 447 -23.41 0.71 -16.87
N PHE A 448 -23.08 0.12 -18.01
CA PHE A 448 -23.90 -0.88 -18.70
C PHE A 448 -23.06 -2.09 -19.07
N LYS A 449 -23.57 -3.27 -18.76
CA LYS A 449 -22.95 -4.54 -19.13
C LYS A 449 -24.02 -5.47 -19.67
N THR A 450 -23.77 -6.04 -20.85
CA THR A 450 -24.60 -7.11 -21.42
C THR A 450 -23.75 -8.35 -21.58
N THR A 451 -24.23 -9.48 -21.08
CA THR A 451 -23.62 -10.79 -21.28
C THR A 451 -24.63 -11.69 -21.97
N ALA A 452 -24.26 -12.26 -23.10
CA ALA A 452 -25.04 -13.29 -23.79
C ALA A 452 -24.24 -14.60 -23.78
N SER A 453 -24.87 -15.67 -23.33
CA SER A 453 -24.28 -17.01 -23.25
C SER A 453 -25.16 -18.00 -24.01
N ALA A 454 -24.52 -18.85 -24.79
CA ALA A 454 -25.15 -20.03 -25.37
C ALA A 454 -24.35 -21.27 -25.02
N LEU A 455 -24.99 -22.27 -24.46
CA LEU A 455 -24.34 -23.49 -23.94
C LEU A 455 -25.06 -24.73 -24.49
N TRP A 456 -24.30 -25.68 -24.98
CA TRP A 456 -24.78 -27.00 -25.38
C TRP A 456 -24.37 -28.04 -24.33
N LEU A 457 -25.35 -28.51 -23.55
CA LEU A 457 -25.20 -29.59 -22.58
C LEU A 457 -25.77 -30.87 -23.18
N GLY A 458 -24.92 -31.70 -23.75
CA GLY A 458 -25.34 -32.90 -24.47
C GLY A 458 -26.30 -32.57 -25.63
N LYS A 459 -27.57 -33.00 -25.57
CA LYS A 459 -28.59 -32.75 -26.59
C LYS A 459 -29.48 -31.51 -26.32
N ARG A 460 -29.27 -30.77 -25.25
CA ARG A 460 -30.11 -29.65 -24.86
C ARG A 460 -29.34 -28.30 -25.00
N PRO A 461 -29.75 -27.42 -25.93
CA PRO A 461 -29.25 -26.06 -25.96
C PRO A 461 -29.83 -25.26 -24.78
N TRP A 462 -28.98 -24.40 -24.20
CA TRP A 462 -29.37 -23.46 -23.16
C TRP A 462 -28.78 -22.09 -23.51
N GLY A 463 -29.53 -21.03 -23.28
CA GLY A 463 -29.06 -19.68 -23.52
C GLY A 463 -29.52 -18.71 -22.44
N GLU A 464 -28.68 -17.75 -22.13
CA GLU A 464 -28.95 -16.69 -21.17
C GLU A 464 -28.48 -15.35 -21.74
N VAL A 465 -29.27 -14.31 -21.50
CA VAL A 465 -28.89 -12.93 -21.74
C VAL A 465 -29.11 -12.16 -20.45
N SER A 466 -28.04 -11.59 -19.91
CA SER A 466 -28.09 -10.73 -18.74
C SER A 466 -27.73 -9.29 -19.12
N ILE A 467 -28.49 -8.33 -18.62
CA ILE A 467 -28.24 -6.90 -18.80
C ILE A 467 -28.16 -6.28 -17.40
N GLY A 468 -26.98 -5.78 -17.05
CA GLY A 468 -26.74 -5.07 -15.81
C GLY A 468 -26.56 -3.57 -16.05
N THR A 469 -27.03 -2.75 -15.13
CA THR A 469 -26.76 -1.32 -15.13
C THR A 469 -26.48 -0.79 -13.72
N ALA A 470 -25.42 0.02 -13.59
CA ALA A 470 -25.10 0.72 -12.35
C ALA A 470 -25.88 2.04 -12.19
N ARG A 471 -26.67 2.44 -13.18
CA ARG A 471 -27.44 3.71 -13.14
C ARG A 471 -28.71 3.63 -12.31
N LEU A 472 -29.21 2.43 -12.03
CA LEU A 472 -30.40 2.29 -11.21
C LEU A 472 -30.05 2.28 -9.73
N PRO A 473 -30.85 2.95 -8.86
CA PRO A 473 -30.56 3.04 -7.44
C PRO A 473 -30.57 1.68 -6.73
N PHE A 474 -31.15 0.65 -7.32
CA PHE A 474 -31.26 -0.71 -6.74
C PHE A 474 -30.24 -1.69 -7.28
N ARG A 475 -29.28 -1.27 -8.13
CA ARG A 475 -28.24 -2.15 -8.72
C ARG A 475 -28.79 -3.57 -9.01
N PRO A 476 -29.77 -3.76 -9.87
CA PRO A 476 -30.27 -5.10 -10.19
C PRO A 476 -29.12 -5.90 -10.81
N THR A 477 -28.80 -7.00 -10.19
CA THR A 477 -27.81 -8.00 -10.66
C THR A 477 -28.49 -8.98 -11.61
#